data_2868d602df548abf65318809c0c55ab2
#
_entry.id   2868d602df548abf65318809c0c55ab2
#
_cell.length_a   1.000
_cell.length_b   1.000
_cell.length_c   1.000
_cell.angle_alpha   90.00
_cell.angle_beta   90.00
_cell.angle_gamma   90.00
#
_symmetry.space_group_name_H-M   'P 1'
#
loop_
_entity.id
_entity.type
_entity.pdbx_description
1 polymer ?
#
loop_
_entity_poly.entity_id
_entity_poly.type
_entity_poly.pdbx_seq_one_letter_code
_entity_poly.pdbx_strand_id
1 'polypeptide(L)'
;MISVYILADKERIGSFTRRTLNTFLKPKTTGFIYHAAEKTNESFSRFIGGQLTEAVILGILCFIGMTVFRFPNALIISVLLAVTALVPVVGAIVGAGVGFLLIVITNPIKAVLFVLFVIILQQLEGNLIYPKVVGKAVGLPGILVVSAVLVGGNIGGVLGALLAVPTVAVLYTLLREVIEFSNDGKKIHRWRE
;
A
#
# COMPACT_ATOMS: atom_id res chain seq x y z
N MET A 1 19.41 -14.54 1.46
CA MET A 1 20.85 -14.32 1.28
C MET A 1 21.10 -13.15 0.32
N ILE A 2 20.73 -13.22 -0.97
CA ILE A 2 21.01 -12.17 -1.99
C ILE A 2 20.52 -10.77 -1.54
N SER A 3 19.31 -10.66 -0.98
CA SER A 3 18.75 -9.37 -0.50
C SER A 3 19.61 -8.71 0.59
N VAL A 4 20.23 -9.49 1.46
CA VAL A 4 21.11 -8.97 2.54
C VAL A 4 22.39 -8.40 1.94
N TYR A 5 22.98 -9.07 0.95
CA TYR A 5 24.16 -8.58 0.24
C TYR A 5 23.87 -7.31 -0.55
N ILE A 6 22.72 -7.23 -1.23
CA ILE A 6 22.32 -6.01 -1.94
C ILE A 6 22.13 -4.83 -0.95
N LEU A 7 21.55 -5.08 0.22
CA LEU A 7 21.40 -4.05 1.25
C LEU A 7 22.73 -3.60 1.84
N ALA A 8 23.67 -4.53 2.06
CA ALA A 8 24.98 -4.22 2.60
C ALA A 8 25.82 -3.36 1.62
N ASP A 9 25.73 -3.64 0.32
CA ASP A 9 26.50 -2.95 -0.73
C ASP A 9 25.70 -1.88 -1.48
N LYS A 10 24.55 -1.43 -0.94
CA LYS A 10 23.64 -0.48 -1.61
C LYS A 10 24.31 0.80 -2.11
N GLU A 11 25.25 1.35 -1.33
CA GLU A 11 25.96 2.58 -1.69
C GLU A 11 26.95 2.37 -2.83
N ARG A 12 27.61 1.22 -2.85
CA ARG A 12 28.55 0.84 -3.89
C ARG A 12 27.83 0.56 -5.22
N ILE A 13 26.71 -0.17 -5.15
CA ILE A 13 25.84 -0.44 -6.29
C ILE A 13 25.26 0.88 -6.82
N GLY A 14 24.76 1.76 -5.93
CA GLY A 14 24.22 3.05 -6.30
C GLY A 14 25.24 3.98 -6.96
N SER A 15 26.49 4.02 -6.46
CA SER A 15 27.56 4.82 -7.05
C SER A 15 28.01 4.30 -8.42
N PHE A 16 28.08 2.98 -8.57
CA PHE A 16 28.38 2.34 -9.86
C PHE A 16 27.28 2.62 -10.89
N THR A 17 26.01 2.44 -10.52
CA THR A 17 24.86 2.73 -11.38
C THR A 17 24.84 4.20 -11.81
N ARG A 18 25.10 5.15 -10.88
CA ARG A 18 25.19 6.57 -11.20
C ARG A 18 26.29 6.87 -12.22
N ARG A 19 27.50 6.31 -12.04
CA ARG A 19 28.61 6.50 -12.98
C ARG A 19 28.26 5.95 -14.36
N THR A 20 27.69 4.75 -14.42
CA THR A 20 27.31 4.11 -15.68
C THR A 20 26.24 4.94 -16.42
N LEU A 21 25.17 5.36 -15.73
CA LEU A 21 24.11 6.18 -16.32
C LEU A 21 24.65 7.51 -16.86
N ASN A 22 25.51 8.19 -16.10
CA ASN A 22 26.11 9.48 -16.53
C ASN A 22 27.06 9.34 -17.72
N THR A 23 27.65 8.14 -17.91
CA THR A 23 28.58 7.91 -19.03
C THR A 23 27.84 7.61 -20.34
N PHE A 24 26.73 6.88 -20.28
CA PHE A 24 26.04 6.38 -21.49
C PHE A 24 24.80 7.18 -21.87
N LEU A 25 24.22 7.99 -20.96
CA LEU A 25 22.98 8.70 -21.20
C LEU A 25 23.16 10.23 -21.23
N LYS A 26 22.29 10.90 -21.99
CA LYS A 26 22.24 12.37 -22.03
C LYS A 26 21.81 12.93 -20.67
N PRO A 27 22.30 14.12 -20.25
CA PRO A 27 21.99 14.71 -18.94
C PRO A 27 20.50 14.83 -18.62
N LYS A 28 19.66 15.13 -19.62
CA LYS A 28 18.20 15.21 -19.46
C LYS A 28 17.57 13.84 -19.10
N THR A 29 18.01 12.77 -19.77
CA THR A 29 17.52 11.41 -19.54
C THR A 29 17.98 10.90 -18.17
N THR A 30 19.22 11.17 -17.81
CA THR A 30 19.77 10.81 -16.50
C THR A 30 19.04 11.50 -15.36
N GLY A 31 18.73 12.80 -15.52
CA GLY A 31 17.93 13.56 -14.55
C GLY A 31 16.55 12.95 -14.35
N PHE A 32 15.85 12.57 -15.43
CA PHE A 32 14.55 11.92 -15.34
C PHE A 32 14.62 10.56 -14.62
N ILE A 33 15.64 9.75 -14.90
CA ILE A 33 15.82 8.44 -14.25
C ILE A 33 16.05 8.62 -12.74
N TYR A 34 16.87 9.58 -12.33
CA TYR A 34 17.08 9.84 -10.90
C TYR A 34 15.82 10.32 -10.22
N HIS A 35 15.09 11.25 -10.84
CA HIS A 35 13.80 11.71 -10.33
C HIS A 35 12.79 10.55 -10.19
N ALA A 36 12.67 9.68 -11.21
CA ALA A 36 11.81 8.51 -11.16
C ALA A 36 12.23 7.52 -10.06
N ALA A 37 13.53 7.28 -9.88
CA ALA A 37 14.04 6.41 -8.83
C ALA A 37 13.77 6.98 -7.43
N GLU A 38 13.95 8.28 -7.23
CA GLU A 38 13.63 8.97 -5.98
C GLU A 38 12.14 8.89 -5.65
N LYS A 39 11.27 9.19 -6.62
CA LYS A 39 9.80 9.05 -6.47
C LYS A 39 9.38 7.61 -6.18
N THR A 40 10.03 6.63 -6.81
CA THR A 40 9.79 5.22 -6.54
C THR A 40 10.13 4.90 -5.09
N ASN A 41 11.33 5.23 -4.65
CA ASN A 41 11.76 4.98 -3.28
C ASN A 41 10.85 5.66 -2.25
N GLU A 42 10.47 6.91 -2.49
CA GLU A 42 9.56 7.67 -1.63
C GLU A 42 8.18 7.02 -1.55
N SER A 43 7.58 6.65 -2.70
CA SER A 43 6.26 6.03 -2.77
C SER A 43 6.23 4.67 -2.09
N PHE A 44 7.23 3.83 -2.34
CA PHE A 44 7.33 2.50 -1.71
C PHE A 44 7.55 2.61 -0.19
N SER A 45 8.48 3.44 0.27
CA SER A 45 8.74 3.64 1.70
C SER A 45 7.51 4.17 2.43
N ARG A 46 6.84 5.17 1.89
CA ARG A 46 5.63 5.74 2.48
C ARG A 46 4.49 4.75 2.51
N PHE A 47 4.27 4.01 1.41
CA PHE A 47 3.21 3.02 1.35
C PHE A 47 3.45 1.88 2.33
N ILE A 48 4.63 1.26 2.31
CA ILE A 48 4.95 0.13 3.20
C ILE A 48 4.91 0.57 4.66
N GLY A 49 5.50 1.72 5.00
CA GLY A 49 5.45 2.27 6.35
C GLY A 49 4.03 2.58 6.82
N GLY A 50 3.22 3.17 5.94
CA GLY A 50 1.80 3.44 6.20
C GLY A 50 1.01 2.15 6.41
N GLN A 51 1.20 1.16 5.55
CA GLN A 51 0.48 -0.13 5.61
C GLN A 51 0.83 -0.93 6.87
N LEU A 52 2.12 -0.95 7.27
CA LEU A 52 2.54 -1.57 8.52
C LEU A 52 1.93 -0.87 9.74
N THR A 53 1.94 0.45 9.74
CA THR A 53 1.36 1.25 10.84
C THR A 53 -0.15 1.03 10.93
N GLU A 54 -0.85 1.03 9.81
CA GLU A 54 -2.29 0.78 9.73
C GLU A 54 -2.63 -0.63 10.23
N ALA A 55 -1.89 -1.66 9.79
CA ALA A 55 -2.09 -3.04 10.22
C ALA A 55 -1.94 -3.21 11.74
N VAL A 56 -0.94 -2.55 12.35
CA VAL A 56 -0.74 -2.57 13.81
C VAL A 56 -1.91 -1.88 14.53
N ILE A 57 -2.32 -0.70 14.07
CA ILE A 57 -3.44 0.05 14.67
C ILE A 57 -4.72 -0.79 14.58
N LEU A 58 -5.01 -1.36 13.40
CA LEU A 58 -6.20 -2.18 13.18
C LEU A 58 -6.20 -3.43 14.06
N GLY A 59 -5.05 -4.11 14.18
CA GLY A 59 -4.89 -5.26 15.07
C GLY A 59 -5.15 -4.91 16.54
N ILE A 60 -4.61 -3.80 17.01
CA ILE A 60 -4.82 -3.34 18.40
C ILE A 60 -6.30 -3.00 18.63
N LEU A 61 -6.93 -2.24 17.73
CA LEU A 61 -8.34 -1.88 17.86
C LEU A 61 -9.26 -3.11 17.80
N CYS A 62 -8.96 -4.06 16.91
CA CYS A 62 -9.66 -5.31 16.82
C CYS A 62 -9.52 -6.10 18.13
N PHE A 63 -8.32 -6.23 18.68
CA PHE A 63 -8.06 -6.95 19.93
C PHE A 63 -8.80 -6.31 21.11
N ILE A 64 -8.76 -5.00 21.25
CA ILE A 64 -9.48 -4.27 22.31
C ILE A 64 -10.97 -4.49 22.17
N GLY A 65 -11.54 -4.27 20.97
CA GLY A 65 -12.96 -4.45 20.74
C GLY A 65 -13.43 -5.89 21.00
N MET A 66 -12.72 -6.87 20.47
CA MET A 66 -13.05 -8.29 20.70
C MET A 66 -12.98 -8.68 22.18
N THR A 67 -12.02 -8.11 22.92
CA THR A 67 -11.87 -8.39 24.36
C THR A 67 -13.01 -7.73 25.16
N VAL A 68 -13.36 -6.48 24.85
CA VAL A 68 -14.47 -5.76 25.49
C VAL A 68 -15.81 -6.46 25.28
N PHE A 69 -16.09 -6.93 24.06
CA PHE A 69 -17.30 -7.67 23.73
C PHE A 69 -17.22 -9.17 24.05
N ARG A 70 -16.13 -9.61 24.65
CA ARG A 70 -15.89 -11.00 25.05
C ARG A 70 -16.07 -12.01 23.91
N PHE A 71 -15.56 -11.67 22.72
CA PHE A 71 -15.49 -12.63 21.61
C PHE A 71 -14.45 -13.71 21.87
N PRO A 72 -14.69 -14.97 21.43
CA PRO A 72 -13.69 -16.02 21.54
C PRO A 72 -12.49 -15.76 20.61
N ASN A 73 -11.33 -16.29 20.97
CA ASN A 73 -10.11 -16.25 20.16
C ASN A 73 -9.64 -14.82 19.78
N ALA A 74 -9.90 -13.82 20.64
CA ALA A 74 -9.65 -12.41 20.35
C ALA A 74 -8.21 -12.14 19.87
N LEU A 75 -7.20 -12.70 20.52
CA LEU A 75 -5.79 -12.50 20.15
C LEU A 75 -5.49 -13.08 18.75
N ILE A 76 -5.90 -14.32 18.50
CA ILE A 76 -5.61 -15.03 17.24
C ILE A 76 -6.26 -14.28 16.07
N ILE A 77 -7.55 -13.92 16.22
CA ILE A 77 -8.30 -13.24 15.16
C ILE A 77 -7.77 -11.84 14.92
N SER A 78 -7.39 -11.11 15.96
CA SER A 78 -6.83 -9.75 15.81
C SER A 78 -5.47 -9.75 15.12
N VAL A 79 -4.60 -10.70 15.47
CA VAL A 79 -3.31 -10.87 14.78
C VAL A 79 -3.52 -11.29 13.34
N LEU A 80 -4.43 -12.21 13.08
CA LEU A 80 -4.75 -12.65 11.72
C LEU A 80 -5.26 -11.48 10.89
N LEU A 81 -6.19 -10.69 11.45
CA LEU A 81 -6.76 -9.53 10.76
C LEU A 81 -5.69 -8.47 10.50
N ALA A 82 -4.78 -8.21 11.43
CA ALA A 82 -3.65 -7.32 11.24
C ALA A 82 -2.71 -7.78 10.11
N VAL A 83 -2.37 -9.07 10.08
CA VAL A 83 -1.49 -9.63 9.05
C VAL A 83 -2.16 -9.62 7.68
N THR A 84 -3.43 -10.00 7.60
CA THR A 84 -4.15 -9.97 6.32
C THR A 84 -4.39 -8.54 5.83
N ALA A 85 -4.60 -7.57 6.71
CA ALA A 85 -4.76 -6.16 6.37
C ALA A 85 -3.56 -5.55 5.62
N LEU A 86 -2.39 -6.19 5.65
CA LEU A 86 -1.25 -5.77 4.81
C LEU A 86 -1.61 -5.75 3.31
N VAL A 87 -2.58 -6.53 2.88
CA VAL A 87 -3.11 -6.47 1.51
C VAL A 87 -4.41 -5.66 1.51
N PRO A 88 -4.39 -4.43 0.97
CA PRO A 88 -5.55 -3.55 0.99
C PRO A 88 -6.81 -4.21 0.41
N VAL A 89 -7.95 -3.96 1.01
CA VAL A 89 -9.28 -4.46 0.61
C VAL A 89 -9.43 -5.98 0.78
N VAL A 90 -8.58 -6.77 0.18
CA VAL A 90 -8.66 -8.25 0.21
C VAL A 90 -8.37 -8.77 1.63
N GLY A 91 -7.41 -8.17 2.31
CA GLY A 91 -6.99 -8.59 3.65
C GLY A 91 -8.11 -8.50 4.68
N ALA A 92 -8.86 -7.42 4.66
CA ALA A 92 -10.00 -7.22 5.54
C ALA A 92 -11.08 -8.31 5.35
N ILE A 93 -11.40 -8.64 4.09
CA ILE A 93 -12.39 -9.68 3.76
C ILE A 93 -11.91 -11.05 4.22
N VAL A 94 -10.66 -11.39 3.93
CA VAL A 94 -10.08 -12.68 4.31
C VAL A 94 -9.99 -12.80 5.84
N GLY A 95 -9.47 -11.78 6.53
CA GLY A 95 -9.37 -11.77 7.99
C GLY A 95 -10.72 -11.88 8.68
N ALA A 96 -11.72 -11.14 8.19
CA ALA A 96 -13.09 -11.21 8.70
C ALA A 96 -13.73 -12.59 8.44
N GLY A 97 -13.56 -13.15 7.25
CA GLY A 97 -14.10 -14.46 6.89
C GLY A 97 -13.53 -15.58 7.75
N VAL A 98 -12.22 -15.63 7.92
CA VAL A 98 -11.56 -16.63 8.77
C VAL A 98 -11.94 -16.42 10.25
N GLY A 99 -11.99 -15.16 10.71
CA GLY A 99 -12.45 -14.82 12.06
C GLY A 99 -13.88 -15.30 12.32
N PHE A 100 -14.78 -15.08 11.37
CA PHE A 100 -16.16 -15.58 11.42
C PHE A 100 -16.20 -17.11 11.55
N LEU A 101 -15.44 -17.83 10.71
CA LEU A 101 -15.39 -19.30 10.74
C LEU A 101 -14.88 -19.83 12.09
N LEU A 102 -13.87 -19.20 12.67
CA LEU A 102 -13.34 -19.58 13.98
C LEU A 102 -14.36 -19.36 15.12
N ILE A 103 -15.20 -18.32 15.02
CA ILE A 103 -16.19 -18.01 16.04
C ILE A 103 -17.46 -18.84 15.88
N VAL A 104 -17.91 -19.10 14.64
CA VAL A 104 -19.17 -19.82 14.39
C VAL A 104 -19.15 -21.25 14.92
N ILE A 105 -17.98 -21.90 14.91
CA ILE A 105 -17.79 -23.26 15.45
C ILE A 105 -18.06 -23.30 16.97
N THR A 106 -17.75 -22.20 17.68
CA THR A 106 -17.89 -22.13 19.14
C THR A 106 -19.21 -21.49 19.58
N ASN A 107 -19.65 -20.44 18.90
CA ASN A 107 -20.85 -19.69 19.24
C ASN A 107 -21.41 -18.96 18.01
N PRO A 108 -22.45 -19.50 17.33
CA PRO A 108 -23.04 -18.89 16.13
C PRO A 108 -23.59 -17.49 16.34
N ILE A 109 -24.17 -17.20 17.50
CA ILE A 109 -24.73 -15.87 17.79
C ILE A 109 -23.59 -14.85 17.87
N LYS A 110 -22.48 -15.19 18.54
CA LYS A 110 -21.30 -14.33 18.60
C LYS A 110 -20.66 -14.15 17.22
N ALA A 111 -20.72 -15.12 16.33
CA ALA A 111 -20.21 -15.00 14.98
C ALA A 111 -20.98 -13.91 14.19
N VAL A 112 -22.30 -13.86 14.31
CA VAL A 112 -23.10 -12.79 13.67
C VAL A 112 -22.77 -11.41 14.27
N LEU A 113 -22.64 -11.30 15.59
CA LEU A 113 -22.22 -10.06 16.25
C LEU A 113 -20.81 -9.63 15.87
N PHE A 114 -19.90 -10.60 15.64
CA PHE A 114 -18.56 -10.31 15.15
C PHE A 114 -18.56 -9.72 13.75
N VAL A 115 -19.40 -10.20 12.84
CA VAL A 115 -19.54 -9.58 11.51
C VAL A 115 -19.95 -8.12 11.64
N LEU A 116 -20.94 -7.83 12.47
CA LEU A 116 -21.37 -6.44 12.72
C LEU A 116 -20.24 -5.59 13.31
N PHE A 117 -19.51 -6.13 14.28
CA PHE A 117 -18.34 -5.48 14.88
C PHE A 117 -17.26 -5.18 13.82
N VAL A 118 -16.93 -6.15 12.95
CA VAL A 118 -15.94 -5.95 11.91
C VAL A 118 -16.40 -4.91 10.89
N ILE A 119 -17.68 -4.89 10.50
CA ILE A 119 -18.21 -3.83 9.62
C ILE A 119 -17.99 -2.45 10.24
N ILE A 120 -18.28 -2.27 11.51
CA ILE A 120 -18.04 -0.99 12.21
C ILE A 120 -16.54 -0.68 12.24
N LEU A 121 -15.71 -1.64 12.56
CA LEU A 121 -14.25 -1.49 12.58
C LEU A 121 -13.71 -1.07 11.20
N GLN A 122 -14.19 -1.68 10.12
CA GLN A 122 -13.82 -1.34 8.74
C GLN A 122 -14.30 0.07 8.34
N GLN A 123 -15.45 0.52 8.83
CA GLN A 123 -15.89 1.90 8.62
C GLN A 123 -14.99 2.91 9.34
N LEU A 124 -14.54 2.59 10.55
CA LEU A 124 -13.56 3.43 11.27
C LEU A 124 -12.21 3.44 10.57
N GLU A 125 -11.74 2.28 10.11
CA GLU A 125 -10.51 2.14 9.34
C GLU A 125 -10.57 2.97 8.06
N GLY A 126 -11.54 2.73 7.19
CA GLY A 126 -11.65 3.38 5.89
C GLY A 126 -11.89 4.89 5.94
N ASN A 127 -12.62 5.39 6.95
CA ASN A 127 -12.96 6.82 7.05
C ASN A 127 -12.00 7.64 7.90
N LEU A 128 -11.34 7.03 8.90
CA LEU A 128 -10.51 7.77 9.85
C LEU A 128 -9.04 7.36 9.82
N ILE A 129 -8.74 6.06 9.78
CA ILE A 129 -7.37 5.54 9.92
C ILE A 129 -6.65 5.58 8.58
N TYR A 130 -7.21 4.94 7.57
CA TYR A 130 -6.62 4.82 6.24
C TYR A 130 -6.25 6.18 5.62
N PRO A 131 -7.14 7.22 5.59
CA PRO A 131 -6.78 8.52 5.02
C PRO A 131 -5.67 9.24 5.77
N LYS A 132 -5.52 8.98 7.08
CA LYS A 132 -4.48 9.63 7.89
C LYS A 132 -3.13 8.92 7.78
N VAL A 133 -3.14 7.60 7.69
CA VAL A 133 -1.93 6.77 7.77
C VAL A 133 -1.39 6.43 6.37
N VAL A 134 -2.25 6.01 5.46
CA VAL A 134 -1.88 5.54 4.11
C VAL A 134 -2.31 6.51 3.02
N GLY A 135 -3.49 7.13 3.13
CA GLY A 135 -4.15 7.83 2.04
C GLY A 135 -3.39 9.01 1.43
N LYS A 136 -2.58 9.73 2.22
CA LYS A 136 -1.74 10.84 1.70
C LYS A 136 -0.47 10.32 1.00
N ALA A 137 -0.08 9.09 1.27
CA ALA A 137 1.16 8.52 0.73
C ALA A 137 1.01 8.06 -0.72
N VAL A 138 -0.21 7.72 -1.15
CA VAL A 138 -0.45 7.08 -2.44
C VAL A 138 -1.04 8.03 -3.48
N GLY A 139 -1.87 9.01 -3.08
CA GLY A 139 -2.46 10.00 -3.99
C GLY A 139 -3.29 9.44 -5.14
N LEU A 140 -3.65 8.14 -5.08
CA LEU A 140 -4.40 7.43 -6.13
C LEU A 140 -5.90 7.50 -5.87
N PRO A 141 -6.73 7.61 -6.94
CA PRO A 141 -8.15 7.29 -6.86
C PRO A 141 -8.37 5.84 -6.39
N GLY A 142 -9.37 5.62 -5.53
CA GLY A 142 -9.64 4.29 -4.95
C GLY A 142 -9.82 3.18 -5.99
N ILE A 143 -10.41 3.49 -7.15
CA ILE A 143 -10.57 2.52 -8.25
C ILE A 143 -9.22 2.00 -8.77
N LEU A 144 -8.19 2.85 -8.83
CA LEU A 144 -6.87 2.43 -9.26
C LEU A 144 -6.19 1.55 -8.21
N VAL A 145 -6.45 1.79 -6.92
CA VAL A 145 -5.95 0.93 -5.84
C VAL A 145 -6.54 -0.47 -5.96
N VAL A 146 -7.87 -0.58 -6.09
CA VAL A 146 -8.54 -1.88 -6.25
C VAL A 146 -8.06 -2.60 -7.51
N SER A 147 -7.98 -1.90 -8.65
CA SER A 147 -7.49 -2.48 -9.90
C SER A 147 -6.03 -2.96 -9.78
N ALA A 148 -5.17 -2.17 -9.13
CA ALA A 148 -3.77 -2.55 -8.89
C ALA A 148 -3.67 -3.83 -8.07
N VAL A 149 -4.44 -3.92 -6.96
CA VAL A 149 -4.45 -5.11 -6.09
C VAL A 149 -4.92 -6.36 -6.86
N LEU A 150 -5.99 -6.25 -7.65
CA LEU A 150 -6.53 -7.37 -8.42
C LEU A 150 -5.54 -7.84 -9.49
N VAL A 151 -4.98 -6.92 -10.28
CA VAL A 151 -4.01 -7.25 -11.33
C VAL A 151 -2.71 -7.79 -10.71
N GLY A 152 -2.18 -7.10 -9.70
CA GLY A 152 -0.97 -7.53 -9.01
C GLY A 152 -1.13 -8.89 -8.33
N GLY A 153 -2.29 -9.13 -7.74
CA GLY A 153 -2.63 -10.42 -7.12
C GLY A 153 -2.67 -11.59 -8.11
N ASN A 154 -3.17 -11.37 -9.33
CA ASN A 154 -3.17 -12.37 -10.39
C ASN A 154 -1.76 -12.68 -10.91
N ILE A 155 -0.85 -11.69 -10.94
CA ILE A 155 0.51 -11.87 -11.48
C ILE A 155 1.46 -12.47 -10.44
N GLY A 156 1.43 -11.96 -9.21
CA GLY A 156 2.42 -12.28 -8.16
C GLY A 156 1.83 -12.71 -6.82
N GLY A 157 0.54 -13.09 -6.80
CA GLY A 157 -0.14 -13.48 -5.55
C GLY A 157 -0.16 -12.35 -4.52
N VAL A 158 -0.01 -12.68 -3.25
CA VAL A 158 -0.05 -11.72 -2.14
C VAL A 158 1.03 -10.64 -2.26
N LEU A 159 2.24 -11.02 -2.64
CA LEU A 159 3.34 -10.06 -2.84
C LEU A 159 3.07 -9.13 -4.04
N GLY A 160 2.52 -9.67 -5.11
CA GLY A 160 2.11 -8.88 -6.26
C GLY A 160 1.02 -7.87 -5.91
N ALA A 161 0.01 -8.26 -5.15
CA ALA A 161 -1.05 -7.37 -4.68
C ALA A 161 -0.49 -6.23 -3.82
N LEU A 162 0.43 -6.53 -2.89
CA LEU A 162 1.05 -5.55 -2.01
C LEU A 162 1.92 -4.53 -2.79
N LEU A 163 2.73 -5.01 -3.73
CA LEU A 163 3.67 -4.16 -4.48
C LEU A 163 3.01 -3.41 -5.64
N ALA A 164 1.84 -3.86 -6.11
CA ALA A 164 1.15 -3.23 -7.23
C ALA A 164 0.67 -1.81 -6.90
N VAL A 165 0.19 -1.56 -5.68
CA VAL A 165 -0.33 -0.24 -5.28
C VAL A 165 0.75 0.84 -5.37
N PRO A 166 1.93 0.72 -4.73
CA PRO A 166 2.97 1.73 -4.87
C PRO A 166 3.54 1.81 -6.29
N THR A 167 3.56 0.70 -7.04
CA THR A 167 3.98 0.71 -8.45
C THR A 167 3.05 1.58 -9.31
N VAL A 168 1.73 1.39 -9.17
CA VAL A 168 0.73 2.21 -9.88
C VAL A 168 0.78 3.66 -9.40
N ALA A 169 1.05 3.92 -8.13
CA ALA A 169 1.22 5.28 -7.60
C ALA A 169 2.39 6.02 -8.27
N VAL A 170 3.52 5.36 -8.41
CA VAL A 170 4.69 5.91 -9.13
C VAL A 170 4.35 6.20 -10.58
N LEU A 171 3.78 5.23 -11.29
CA LEU A 171 3.38 5.40 -12.70
C LEU A 171 2.39 6.56 -12.87
N TYR A 172 1.39 6.65 -12.02
CA TYR A 172 0.40 7.71 -12.05
C TYR A 172 1.03 9.09 -11.80
N THR A 173 1.92 9.20 -10.81
CA THR A 173 2.62 10.45 -10.49
C THR A 173 3.50 10.90 -11.65
N LEU A 174 4.32 10.01 -12.21
CA LEU A 174 5.20 10.31 -13.33
C LEU A 174 4.41 10.70 -14.59
N LEU A 175 3.32 9.99 -14.89
CA LEU A 175 2.44 10.33 -16.01
C LEU A 175 1.81 11.71 -15.83
N ARG A 176 1.34 12.01 -14.63
CA ARG A 176 0.77 13.33 -14.32
C ARG A 176 1.78 14.45 -14.49
N GLU A 177 3.01 14.27 -13.98
CA GLU A 177 4.09 15.26 -14.15
C GLU A 177 4.42 15.49 -15.63
N VAL A 178 4.48 14.45 -16.45
CA VAL A 178 4.71 14.57 -17.90
C VAL A 178 3.58 15.31 -18.60
N ILE A 179 2.32 15.04 -18.23
CA ILE A 179 1.14 15.73 -18.81
C ILE A 179 1.12 17.20 -18.40
N GLU A 180 1.39 17.52 -17.13
CA GLU A 180 1.44 18.91 -16.65
C GLU A 180 2.54 19.71 -17.35
N PHE A 181 3.73 19.13 -17.47
CA PHE A 181 4.85 19.75 -18.20
C PHE A 181 4.52 19.99 -19.69
N SER A 182 3.86 19.05 -20.34
CA SER A 182 3.43 19.20 -21.74
C SER A 182 2.37 20.30 -21.92
N ASN A 183 1.47 20.45 -20.95
CA ASN A 183 0.43 21.47 -21.00
C ASN A 183 0.97 22.89 -20.71
N ASP A 184 1.93 23.05 -19.83
CA ASP A 184 2.56 24.33 -19.56
C ASP A 184 3.37 24.81 -20.77
N GLY A 185 4.06 23.91 -21.47
CA GLY A 185 4.71 24.23 -22.75
C GLY A 185 3.72 24.75 -23.82
N LYS A 186 2.52 24.18 -23.88
CA LYS A 186 1.46 24.63 -24.80
C LYS A 186 0.84 25.97 -24.41
N LYS A 187 0.75 26.29 -23.11
CA LYS A 187 0.28 27.59 -22.65
C LYS A 187 1.23 28.71 -23.03
N ILE A 188 2.53 28.52 -22.95
CA ILE A 188 3.53 29.51 -23.32
C ILE A 188 3.46 29.86 -24.83
N HIS A 189 3.16 28.89 -25.68
CA HIS A 189 2.98 29.13 -27.13
C HIS A 189 1.72 29.97 -27.47
N ARG A 190 0.65 29.85 -26.68
CA ARG A 190 -0.63 30.55 -26.91
C ARG A 190 -0.56 32.05 -26.64
N TRP A 191 0.44 32.53 -25.91
CA TRP A 191 0.63 33.97 -25.61
C TRP A 191 1.65 34.68 -26.55
N ARG A 192 2.15 33.94 -27.56
CA ARG A 192 3.07 34.49 -28.56
C ARG A 192 2.45 34.70 -29.94
N GLU A 193 1.17 34.41 -30.14
CA GLU A 193 0.35 34.75 -31.27
C GLU A 193 -0.63 35.88 -30.90
#